data_692673819049ee507daf0aacfb1f33dc
#
_entry.id   692673819049ee507daf0aacfb1f33dc
#
_cell.length_a   1.000
_cell.length_b   1.000
_cell.length_c   1.000
_cell.angle_alpha   90.00
_cell.angle_beta   90.00
_cell.angle_gamma   90.00
#
_symmetry.space_group_name_H-M   'P 1'
#
loop_
_entity.id
_entity.type
_entity.pdbx_description
1 polymer ?
#
loop_
_entity_poly.entity_id
_entity_poly.type
_entity_poly.pdbx_seq_one_letter_code
_entity_poly.pdbx_strand_id
1 'polypeptide(L)'
;MMILKQNVDAAKSLTHEEAVARARALAPLISEQAAAAEAQRRLPAEVVQAMVEAGLVRLLTPARWGGHELGFDTAVETIIEIAKADASAGWCYSFFNMHSWMLALFPEQAQRDVWEHNPDALLATSFAPVGRVTPTEGGYLLKGNWPWSSGVNHSAWCIVAGTLSISAEAPPEPAMFLVPRSDYEILDTWFVAGLKASGSNNVLLKEVFVPQHRIMRLLEIRDDKRPGVATNPNRLYSLPLFTATVPEIVAPIVEAALGAYETWREASRSKFTAFTREQVAMFNDRL
;
A
#
# COMPACT_ATOMS: atom_id res chain seq x y z
N MET A 1 -36.32 -21.04 -4.70
CA MET A 1 -35.71 -19.75 -4.33
C MET A 1 -34.50 -19.57 -5.22
N MET A 2 -34.69 -18.87 -6.34
CA MET A 2 -33.69 -18.68 -7.39
C MET A 2 -32.73 -17.59 -6.92
N ILE A 3 -31.47 -17.96 -6.63
CA ILE A 3 -30.42 -17.03 -6.33
C ILE A 3 -30.01 -16.37 -7.64
N LEU A 4 -30.33 -15.09 -7.77
CA LEU A 4 -29.84 -14.21 -8.83
C LEU A 4 -28.31 -14.22 -8.82
N LYS A 5 -27.69 -14.96 -9.74
CA LYS A 5 -26.32 -14.69 -10.16
C LYS A 5 -26.34 -13.31 -10.81
N GLN A 6 -25.97 -12.27 -10.06
CA GLN A 6 -25.57 -11.03 -10.67
C GLN A 6 -24.33 -11.35 -11.52
N ASN A 7 -24.51 -11.28 -12.84
CA ASN A 7 -23.39 -11.14 -13.76
C ASN A 7 -22.72 -9.83 -13.38
N VAL A 8 -21.59 -9.94 -12.66
CA VAL A 8 -20.59 -8.89 -12.68
C VAL A 8 -20.09 -8.92 -14.12
N ASP A 9 -20.57 -8.00 -14.95
CA ASP A 9 -19.93 -7.69 -16.21
C ASP A 9 -18.45 -7.56 -15.88
N ALA A 10 -17.63 -8.44 -16.46
CA ALA A 10 -16.19 -8.41 -16.26
C ALA A 10 -15.72 -7.06 -16.81
N ALA A 11 -15.62 -6.07 -15.93
CA ALA A 11 -15.08 -4.77 -16.28
C ALA A 11 -13.73 -5.05 -16.95
N LYS A 12 -13.58 -4.58 -18.19
CA LYS A 12 -12.35 -4.80 -18.98
C LYS A 12 -11.15 -4.44 -18.13
N SER A 13 -10.22 -5.39 -17.95
CA SER A 13 -8.97 -5.12 -17.23
C SER A 13 -8.24 -3.93 -17.88
N LEU A 14 -7.66 -3.06 -17.07
CA LEU A 14 -6.83 -1.96 -17.58
C LEU A 14 -5.64 -2.52 -18.34
N THR A 15 -5.19 -1.82 -19.37
CA THR A 15 -3.85 -2.00 -19.93
C THR A 15 -2.83 -1.19 -19.14
N HIS A 16 -1.56 -1.45 -19.37
CA HIS A 16 -0.45 -0.66 -18.81
C HIS A 16 -0.61 0.84 -19.15
N GLU A 17 -0.82 1.16 -20.42
CA GLU A 17 -0.96 2.54 -20.90
C GLU A 17 -2.19 3.24 -20.33
N GLU A 18 -3.32 2.52 -20.21
CA GLU A 18 -4.54 3.04 -19.59
C GLU A 18 -4.30 3.35 -18.10
N ALA A 19 -3.60 2.49 -17.37
CA ALA A 19 -3.29 2.70 -15.96
C ALA A 19 -2.39 3.93 -15.75
N VAL A 20 -1.31 4.04 -16.52
CA VAL A 20 -0.39 5.20 -16.45
C VAL A 20 -1.10 6.50 -16.83
N ALA A 21 -1.93 6.48 -17.89
CA ALA A 21 -2.71 7.65 -18.27
C ALA A 21 -3.69 8.10 -17.18
N ARG A 22 -4.36 7.15 -16.51
CA ARG A 22 -5.26 7.46 -15.38
C ARG A 22 -4.51 8.01 -14.18
N ALA A 23 -3.35 7.45 -13.83
CA ALA A 23 -2.51 7.97 -12.75
C ALA A 23 -2.09 9.43 -13.02
N ARG A 24 -1.63 9.71 -14.25
CA ARG A 24 -1.28 11.07 -14.69
C ARG A 24 -2.47 12.03 -14.62
N ALA A 25 -3.66 11.58 -14.95
CA ALA A 25 -4.88 12.39 -14.90
C ALA A 25 -5.28 12.79 -13.47
N LEU A 26 -4.84 12.07 -12.44
CA LEU A 26 -5.08 12.43 -11.03
C LEU A 26 -4.10 13.49 -10.49
N ALA A 27 -2.98 13.74 -11.15
CA ALA A 27 -1.94 14.64 -10.66
C ALA A 27 -2.45 16.05 -10.31
N PRO A 28 -3.32 16.71 -11.10
CA PRO A 28 -3.86 18.03 -10.74
C PRO A 28 -4.65 18.02 -9.43
N LEU A 29 -5.55 17.05 -9.22
CA LEU A 29 -6.32 16.91 -8.00
C LEU A 29 -5.40 16.68 -6.79
N ILE A 30 -4.42 15.78 -6.92
CA ILE A 30 -3.47 15.46 -5.86
C ILE A 30 -2.66 16.69 -5.46
N SER A 31 -2.13 17.45 -6.44
CA SER A 31 -1.37 18.67 -6.18
C SER A 31 -2.21 19.77 -5.53
N GLU A 32 -3.46 19.94 -5.95
CA GLU A 32 -4.40 20.89 -5.34
C GLU A 32 -4.67 20.57 -3.88
N GLN A 33 -4.79 19.29 -3.55
CA GLN A 33 -5.10 18.80 -2.21
C GLN A 33 -3.86 18.63 -1.30
N ALA A 34 -2.64 18.78 -1.81
CA ALA A 34 -1.41 18.51 -1.07
C ALA A 34 -1.28 19.29 0.24
N ALA A 35 -1.58 20.59 0.22
CA ALA A 35 -1.51 21.44 1.42
C ALA A 35 -2.55 21.03 2.48
N ALA A 36 -3.77 20.68 2.07
CA ALA A 36 -4.82 20.20 2.96
C ALA A 36 -4.45 18.81 3.54
N ALA A 37 -3.90 17.94 2.71
CA ALA A 37 -3.40 16.62 3.12
C ALA A 37 -2.30 16.74 4.19
N GLU A 38 -1.33 17.62 3.99
CA GLU A 38 -0.26 17.87 4.96
C GLU A 38 -0.81 18.41 6.29
N ALA A 39 -1.73 19.38 6.24
CA ALA A 39 -2.35 19.96 7.42
C ALA A 39 -3.17 18.94 8.22
N GLN A 40 -3.88 18.04 7.54
CA GLN A 40 -4.69 16.99 8.15
C GLN A 40 -3.86 15.76 8.57
N ARG A 41 -2.59 15.67 8.16
CA ARG A 41 -1.70 14.52 8.38
C ARG A 41 -2.30 13.19 7.86
N ARG A 42 -3.08 13.25 6.79
CA ARG A 42 -3.68 12.13 6.06
C ARG A 42 -4.13 12.59 4.68
N LEU A 43 -4.20 11.68 3.74
CA LEU A 43 -4.78 12.00 2.43
C LEU A 43 -6.27 12.40 2.60
N PRO A 44 -6.76 13.38 1.85
CA PRO A 44 -8.18 13.65 1.75
C PRO A 44 -8.93 12.44 1.17
N ALA A 45 -10.13 12.19 1.66
CA ALA A 45 -10.94 11.05 1.21
C ALA A 45 -11.23 11.11 -0.29
N GLU A 46 -11.41 12.30 -0.87
CA GLU A 46 -11.64 12.48 -2.31
C GLU A 46 -10.45 12.04 -3.17
N VAL A 47 -9.21 12.26 -2.72
CA VAL A 47 -8.00 11.80 -3.43
C VAL A 47 -7.97 10.27 -3.47
N VAL A 48 -8.22 9.63 -2.33
CA VAL A 48 -8.23 8.16 -2.25
C VAL A 48 -9.40 7.59 -3.05
N GLN A 49 -10.57 8.22 -3.00
CA GLN A 49 -11.74 7.79 -3.76
C GLN A 49 -11.48 7.92 -5.28
N ALA A 50 -10.82 8.98 -5.72
CA ALA A 50 -10.44 9.14 -7.13
C ALA A 50 -9.48 8.04 -7.60
N MET A 51 -8.53 7.60 -6.75
CA MET A 51 -7.66 6.44 -7.04
C MET A 51 -8.46 5.15 -7.18
N VAL A 52 -9.46 4.93 -6.32
CA VAL A 52 -10.36 3.78 -6.35
C VAL A 52 -11.21 3.79 -7.63
N GLU A 53 -11.89 4.90 -7.94
CA GLU A 53 -12.74 5.06 -9.12
C GLU A 53 -11.95 4.93 -10.44
N ALA A 54 -10.70 5.36 -10.44
CA ALA A 54 -9.79 5.13 -11.54
C ALA A 54 -9.35 3.66 -11.70
N GLY A 55 -9.69 2.77 -10.75
CA GLY A 55 -9.29 1.35 -10.73
C GLY A 55 -7.83 1.13 -10.37
N LEU A 56 -7.12 2.17 -9.94
CA LEU A 56 -5.67 2.15 -9.73
C LEU A 56 -5.23 1.39 -8.47
N VAL A 57 -6.13 1.16 -7.52
CA VAL A 57 -5.81 0.42 -6.28
C VAL A 57 -5.86 -1.10 -6.46
N ARG A 58 -6.24 -1.58 -7.65
CA ARG A 58 -6.38 -3.00 -7.98
C ARG A 58 -5.38 -3.50 -9.03
N LEU A 59 -4.30 -2.77 -9.28
CA LEU A 59 -3.36 -3.13 -10.34
C LEU A 59 -2.76 -4.52 -10.13
N LEU A 60 -2.37 -4.82 -8.88
CA LEU A 60 -1.72 -6.07 -8.49
C LEU A 60 -2.68 -7.09 -7.85
N THR A 61 -3.97 -6.79 -7.76
CA THR A 61 -4.99 -7.70 -7.26
C THR A 61 -5.29 -8.79 -8.30
N PRO A 62 -5.49 -10.07 -7.89
CA PRO A 62 -5.82 -11.14 -8.82
C PRO A 62 -7.10 -10.88 -9.61
N ALA A 63 -7.09 -11.22 -10.91
CA ALA A 63 -8.23 -11.04 -11.81
C ALA A 63 -9.50 -11.77 -11.32
N ARG A 64 -9.34 -12.91 -10.66
CA ARG A 64 -10.45 -13.67 -10.06
C ARG A 64 -11.20 -12.92 -8.96
N TRP A 65 -10.59 -11.90 -8.38
CA TRP A 65 -11.16 -11.00 -7.38
C TRP A 65 -11.53 -9.62 -7.96
N GLY A 66 -11.56 -9.48 -9.27
CA GLY A 66 -11.88 -8.22 -9.94
C GLY A 66 -10.71 -7.26 -10.09
N GLY A 67 -9.49 -7.72 -9.85
CA GLY A 67 -8.25 -6.95 -10.07
C GLY A 67 -7.81 -6.95 -11.54
N HIS A 68 -6.77 -6.17 -11.82
CA HIS A 68 -6.22 -6.04 -13.18
C HIS A 68 -5.09 -7.02 -13.45
N GLU A 69 -4.46 -7.55 -12.40
CA GLU A 69 -3.38 -8.54 -12.47
C GLU A 69 -2.20 -8.08 -13.36
N LEU A 70 -1.90 -6.78 -13.31
CA LEU A 70 -0.80 -6.14 -14.04
C LEU A 70 0.54 -6.37 -13.34
N GLY A 71 1.64 -6.08 -14.03
CA GLY A 71 2.99 -6.25 -13.48
C GLY A 71 3.44 -5.11 -12.56
N PHE A 72 4.55 -5.34 -11.84
CA PHE A 72 5.22 -4.32 -11.03
C PHE A 72 5.76 -3.16 -11.84
N ASP A 73 6.08 -3.35 -13.12
CA ASP A 73 6.42 -2.29 -14.06
C ASP A 73 5.30 -1.24 -14.15
N THR A 74 4.06 -1.69 -14.32
CA THR A 74 2.88 -0.80 -14.34
C THR A 74 2.67 -0.13 -12.98
N ALA A 75 2.80 -0.88 -11.88
CA ALA A 75 2.67 -0.32 -10.54
C ALA A 75 3.70 0.80 -10.30
N VAL A 76 4.97 0.57 -10.64
CA VAL A 76 6.05 1.56 -10.50
C VAL A 76 5.79 2.80 -11.35
N GLU A 77 5.41 2.66 -12.63
CA GLU A 77 5.15 3.83 -13.47
C GLU A 77 3.95 4.66 -12.99
N THR A 78 2.90 4.01 -12.50
CA THR A 78 1.76 4.74 -11.91
C THR A 78 2.12 5.42 -10.59
N ILE A 79 2.99 4.81 -9.77
CA ILE A 79 3.53 5.42 -8.54
C ILE A 79 4.33 6.68 -8.88
N ILE A 80 5.16 6.63 -9.92
CA ILE A 80 5.94 7.77 -10.43
C ILE A 80 5.02 8.96 -10.75
N GLU A 81 3.95 8.73 -11.51
CA GLU A 81 3.03 9.81 -11.90
C GLU A 81 2.31 10.43 -10.69
N ILE A 82 1.96 9.64 -9.68
CA ILE A 82 1.29 10.12 -8.47
C ILE A 82 2.30 10.80 -7.52
N ALA A 83 3.48 10.24 -7.34
CA ALA A 83 4.49 10.77 -6.43
C ALA A 83 5.07 12.12 -6.87
N LYS A 84 5.12 12.39 -8.18
CA LYS A 84 5.46 13.71 -8.72
C LYS A 84 4.50 14.80 -8.25
N ALA A 85 3.23 14.46 -8.08
CA ALA A 85 2.21 15.42 -7.64
C ALA A 85 2.23 15.65 -6.12
N ASP A 86 2.42 14.59 -5.33
CA ASP A 86 2.60 14.62 -3.88
C ASP A 86 3.27 13.34 -3.37
N ALA A 87 4.34 13.49 -2.61
CA ALA A 87 5.13 12.39 -2.08
C ALA A 87 4.35 11.46 -1.14
N SER A 88 3.47 12.01 -0.29
CA SER A 88 2.67 11.22 0.64
C SER A 88 1.59 10.43 -0.09
N ALA A 89 1.01 11.01 -1.15
CA ALA A 89 0.05 10.32 -2.01
C ALA A 89 0.72 9.15 -2.74
N GLY A 90 1.89 9.37 -3.35
CA GLY A 90 2.67 8.32 -3.99
C GLY A 90 3.04 7.20 -3.02
N TRP A 91 3.45 7.55 -1.80
CA TRP A 91 3.77 6.61 -0.74
C TRP A 91 2.58 5.74 -0.33
N CYS A 92 1.42 6.34 -0.05
CA CYS A 92 0.21 5.58 0.30
C CYS A 92 -0.27 4.72 -0.87
N TYR A 93 -0.29 5.26 -2.07
CA TYR A 93 -0.71 4.56 -3.28
C TYR A 93 0.15 3.33 -3.56
N SER A 94 1.46 3.44 -3.42
CA SER A 94 2.39 2.33 -3.52
C SER A 94 2.00 1.21 -2.56
N PHE A 95 1.77 1.53 -1.29
CA PHE A 95 1.39 0.55 -0.29
C PHE A 95 0.01 -0.07 -0.53
N PHE A 96 -0.98 0.66 -1.03
CA PHE A 96 -2.28 0.08 -1.36
C PHE A 96 -2.16 -1.06 -2.39
N ASN A 97 -1.34 -0.88 -3.43
CA ASN A 97 -1.08 -1.91 -4.42
C ASN A 97 -0.21 -3.05 -3.87
N MET A 98 0.90 -2.73 -3.19
CA MET A 98 1.79 -3.72 -2.60
C MET A 98 1.07 -4.62 -1.59
N HIS A 99 0.20 -4.05 -0.74
CA HIS A 99 -0.52 -4.83 0.25
C HIS A 99 -1.61 -5.71 -0.38
N SER A 100 -2.24 -5.27 -1.47
CA SER A 100 -3.14 -6.12 -2.26
C SER A 100 -2.38 -7.30 -2.87
N TRP A 101 -1.19 -7.08 -3.43
CA TRP A 101 -0.34 -8.17 -3.89
C TRP A 101 0.07 -9.12 -2.76
N MET A 102 0.41 -8.58 -1.59
CA MET A 102 0.75 -9.40 -0.41
C MET A 102 -0.44 -10.25 0.05
N LEU A 103 -1.67 -9.71 0.05
CA LEU A 103 -2.86 -10.46 0.39
C LEU A 103 -3.09 -11.65 -0.56
N ALA A 104 -2.73 -11.51 -1.85
CA ALA A 104 -2.80 -12.61 -2.80
C ALA A 104 -1.89 -13.80 -2.45
N LEU A 105 -0.92 -13.63 -1.55
CA LEU A 105 -0.05 -14.68 -1.04
C LEU A 105 -0.66 -15.46 0.15
N PHE A 106 -1.68 -14.90 0.81
CA PHE A 106 -2.39 -15.55 1.91
C PHE A 106 -3.26 -16.72 1.44
N PRO A 107 -3.72 -17.59 2.38
CA PRO A 107 -4.72 -18.60 2.08
C PRO A 107 -5.95 -18.02 1.37
N GLU A 108 -6.57 -18.81 0.48
CA GLU A 108 -7.72 -18.36 -0.32
C GLU A 108 -8.86 -17.80 0.54
N GLN A 109 -9.12 -18.40 1.69
CA GLN A 109 -10.19 -17.93 2.58
C GLN A 109 -9.92 -16.51 3.10
N ALA A 110 -8.66 -16.15 3.38
CA ALA A 110 -8.30 -14.78 3.77
C ALA A 110 -8.53 -13.78 2.62
N GLN A 111 -8.20 -14.17 1.38
CA GLN A 111 -8.47 -13.37 0.19
C GLN A 111 -9.98 -13.16 0.01
N ARG A 112 -10.78 -14.22 0.21
CA ARG A 112 -12.23 -14.19 0.16
C ARG A 112 -12.82 -13.24 1.21
N ASP A 113 -12.35 -13.31 2.45
CA ASP A 113 -12.80 -12.43 3.54
C ASP A 113 -12.68 -10.94 3.19
N VAL A 114 -11.67 -10.59 2.39
CA VAL A 114 -11.42 -9.20 1.96
C VAL A 114 -12.16 -8.84 0.68
N TRP A 115 -11.96 -9.64 -0.39
CA TRP A 115 -12.32 -9.21 -1.75
C TRP A 115 -13.68 -9.70 -2.24
N GLU A 116 -14.28 -10.70 -1.61
CA GLU A 116 -15.58 -11.24 -2.08
C GLU A 116 -16.69 -10.17 -2.09
N HIS A 117 -16.62 -9.24 -1.14
CA HIS A 117 -17.60 -8.17 -0.98
C HIS A 117 -17.10 -6.78 -1.38
N ASN A 118 -15.79 -6.59 -1.41
CA ASN A 118 -15.18 -5.32 -1.79
C ASN A 118 -13.84 -5.53 -2.49
N PRO A 119 -13.82 -5.62 -3.82
CA PRO A 119 -12.57 -5.77 -4.58
C PRO A 119 -11.64 -4.55 -4.48
N ASP A 120 -12.15 -3.39 -4.05
CA ASP A 120 -11.41 -2.15 -3.84
C ASP A 120 -10.94 -1.97 -2.38
N ALA A 121 -11.04 -3.02 -1.55
CA ALA A 121 -10.61 -2.94 -0.16
C ALA A 121 -9.14 -2.57 -0.04
N LEU A 122 -8.88 -1.43 0.61
CA LEU A 122 -7.53 -0.96 0.89
C LEU A 122 -6.98 -1.65 2.14
N LEU A 123 -5.71 -1.98 2.09
CA LEU A 123 -4.98 -2.60 3.19
C LEU A 123 -3.82 -1.70 3.64
N ALA A 124 -3.61 -1.65 4.95
CA ALA A 124 -2.39 -1.11 5.55
C ALA A 124 -1.53 -2.25 6.11
N THR A 125 -0.26 -1.97 6.43
CA THR A 125 0.58 -2.94 7.14
C THR A 125 1.40 -2.26 8.22
N SER A 126 1.86 -3.08 9.19
CA SER A 126 3.00 -2.78 10.04
C SER A 126 3.87 -4.02 10.21
N PHE A 127 5.09 -3.92 9.69
CA PHE A 127 6.06 -5.04 9.72
C PHE A 127 6.86 -5.16 11.01
N ALA A 128 6.71 -4.23 11.96
CA ALA A 128 7.38 -4.34 13.25
C ALA A 128 6.80 -5.52 14.05
N PRO A 129 7.57 -6.55 14.41
CA PRO A 129 7.05 -7.73 15.12
C PRO A 129 6.95 -7.46 16.63
N VAL A 130 6.23 -6.41 17.01
CA VAL A 130 6.18 -5.90 18.40
C VAL A 130 5.04 -6.48 19.24
N GLY A 131 4.07 -7.17 18.61
CA GLY A 131 2.90 -7.69 19.28
C GLY A 131 3.15 -9.05 19.94
N ARG A 132 2.40 -9.30 21.03
CA ARG A 132 2.29 -10.61 21.64
C ARG A 132 1.29 -11.45 20.85
N VAL A 133 1.71 -12.67 20.48
CA VAL A 133 0.90 -13.66 19.79
C VAL A 133 0.74 -14.86 20.71
N THR A 134 -0.49 -15.20 21.05
CA THR A 134 -0.81 -16.32 21.96
C THR A 134 -1.66 -17.35 21.22
N PRO A 135 -1.21 -18.61 21.10
CA PRO A 135 -2.01 -19.68 20.49
C PRO A 135 -3.34 -19.88 21.23
N THR A 136 -4.40 -20.13 20.48
CA THR A 136 -5.72 -20.51 21.00
C THR A 136 -6.41 -21.47 20.02
N GLU A 137 -7.53 -22.03 20.39
CA GLU A 137 -8.29 -22.94 19.53
C GLU A 137 -8.71 -22.21 18.23
N GLY A 138 -8.36 -22.79 17.08
CA GLY A 138 -8.70 -22.28 15.75
C GLY A 138 -7.88 -21.06 15.25
N GLY A 139 -6.92 -20.55 16.06
CA GLY A 139 -6.12 -19.38 15.67
C GLY A 139 -5.23 -18.83 16.76
N TYR A 140 -5.14 -17.50 16.83
CA TYR A 140 -4.27 -16.81 17.78
C TYR A 140 -4.94 -15.56 18.35
N LEU A 141 -4.59 -15.22 19.58
CA LEU A 141 -4.91 -13.92 20.18
C LEU A 141 -3.72 -12.97 20.02
N LEU A 142 -3.97 -11.79 19.45
CA LEU A 142 -2.98 -10.75 19.21
C LEU A 142 -3.23 -9.57 20.13
N LYS A 143 -2.17 -9.08 20.78
CA LYS A 143 -2.18 -7.86 21.60
C LYS A 143 -0.90 -7.07 21.37
N GLY A 144 -1.02 -5.78 21.05
CA GLY A 144 0.15 -4.93 20.84
C GLY A 144 -0.19 -3.58 20.24
N ASN A 145 0.86 -2.77 20.08
CA ASN A 145 0.79 -1.45 19.44
C ASN A 145 1.82 -1.44 18.30
N TRP A 146 1.33 -1.55 17.07
CA TRP A 146 2.14 -1.62 15.85
C TRP A 146 2.32 -0.23 15.25
N PRO A 147 3.57 0.25 15.13
CA PRO A 147 3.85 1.58 14.58
C PRO A 147 3.86 1.60 13.05
N TRP A 148 3.78 2.83 12.50
CA TRP A 148 4.09 3.14 11.10
C TRP A 148 3.18 2.47 10.07
N SER A 149 1.88 2.42 10.33
CA SER A 149 0.91 1.87 9.39
C SER A 149 0.44 2.93 8.39
N SER A 150 1.16 3.08 7.27
CA SER A 150 0.87 4.08 6.23
C SER A 150 -0.49 3.85 5.58
N GLY A 151 -1.27 4.93 5.37
CA GLY A 151 -2.59 4.85 4.75
C GLY A 151 -3.67 4.17 5.60
N VAL A 152 -3.40 3.85 6.87
CA VAL A 152 -4.31 3.08 7.73
C VAL A 152 -5.66 3.76 7.95
N ASN A 153 -5.72 5.10 7.85
CA ASN A 153 -6.97 5.86 7.99
C ASN A 153 -8.00 5.54 6.87
N HIS A 154 -7.55 5.00 5.75
CA HIS A 154 -8.38 4.65 4.58
C HIS A 154 -8.52 3.13 4.41
N SER A 155 -7.83 2.35 5.23
CA SER A 155 -7.74 0.90 5.07
C SER A 155 -8.87 0.18 5.78
N ALA A 156 -9.51 -0.77 5.08
CA ALA A 156 -10.53 -1.65 5.62
C ALA A 156 -9.91 -2.84 6.38
N TRP A 157 -8.65 -3.13 6.12
CA TRP A 157 -7.90 -4.23 6.72
C TRP A 157 -6.46 -3.78 7.03
N CYS A 158 -5.83 -4.46 7.99
CA CYS A 158 -4.42 -4.26 8.31
C CYS A 158 -3.71 -5.61 8.40
N ILE A 159 -2.49 -5.68 7.82
CA ILE A 159 -1.60 -6.82 8.00
C ILE A 159 -0.56 -6.41 9.04
N VAL A 160 -0.52 -7.11 10.17
CA VAL A 160 0.44 -6.85 11.25
C VAL A 160 1.42 -8.00 11.38
N ALA A 161 2.70 -7.71 11.62
CA ALA A 161 3.71 -8.73 11.84
C ALA A 161 3.74 -9.16 13.32
N GLY A 162 4.06 -10.43 13.55
CA GLY A 162 4.24 -10.97 14.89
C GLY A 162 5.16 -12.19 14.85
N THR A 163 5.40 -12.76 16.02
CA THR A 163 6.26 -13.95 16.17
C THR A 163 5.45 -15.11 16.70
N LEU A 164 5.42 -16.20 15.94
CA LEU A 164 4.76 -17.46 16.31
C LEU A 164 5.72 -18.36 17.09
N SER A 165 5.27 -18.84 18.24
CA SER A 165 5.88 -19.99 18.91
C SER A 165 5.05 -21.22 18.58
N ILE A 166 5.57 -22.10 17.71
CA ILE A 166 4.85 -23.30 17.26
C ILE A 166 4.98 -24.44 18.28
N SER A 167 6.14 -24.56 18.92
CA SER A 167 6.40 -25.49 20.02
C SER A 167 7.45 -24.91 20.97
N ALA A 168 7.64 -25.52 22.13
CA ALA A 168 8.67 -25.13 23.09
C ALA A 168 10.11 -25.37 22.57
N GLU A 169 10.27 -26.31 21.66
CA GLU A 169 11.57 -26.75 21.12
C GLU A 169 11.94 -26.01 19.81
N ALA A 170 10.96 -25.50 19.08
CA ALA A 170 11.20 -24.79 17.82
C ALA A 170 11.50 -23.30 18.06
N PRO A 171 12.44 -22.71 17.33
CA PRO A 171 12.66 -21.26 17.41
C PRO A 171 11.39 -20.53 16.96
N PRO A 172 11.08 -19.40 17.58
CA PRO A 172 9.96 -18.57 17.14
C PRO A 172 10.13 -18.13 15.68
N GLU A 173 9.06 -18.15 14.90
CA GLU A 173 9.08 -17.75 13.50
C GLU A 173 8.24 -16.50 13.25
N PRO A 174 8.68 -15.61 12.35
CA PRO A 174 7.90 -14.44 11.99
C PRO A 174 6.69 -14.82 11.12
N ALA A 175 5.57 -14.16 11.37
CA ALA A 175 4.33 -14.34 10.62
C ALA A 175 3.59 -13.02 10.44
N MET A 176 2.69 -12.98 9.46
CA MET A 176 1.79 -11.87 9.19
C MET A 176 0.35 -12.28 9.51
N PHE A 177 -0.40 -11.36 10.07
CA PHE A 177 -1.76 -11.55 10.56
C PHE A 177 -2.68 -10.52 9.91
N LEU A 178 -3.72 -10.97 9.24
CA LEU A 178 -4.72 -10.13 8.59
C LEU A 178 -5.86 -9.81 9.55
N VAL A 179 -6.07 -8.52 9.84
CA VAL A 179 -7.01 -8.02 10.85
C VAL A 179 -7.99 -7.03 10.21
N PRO A 180 -9.32 -7.18 10.37
CA PRO A 180 -10.29 -6.24 9.83
C PRO A 180 -10.32 -4.92 10.63
N ARG A 181 -10.80 -3.86 9.99
CA ARG A 181 -10.88 -2.51 10.58
C ARG A 181 -11.65 -2.46 11.91
N SER A 182 -12.64 -3.32 12.08
CA SER A 182 -13.45 -3.42 13.30
C SER A 182 -12.65 -3.82 14.54
N ASP A 183 -11.51 -4.47 14.37
CA ASP A 183 -10.81 -5.17 15.44
C ASP A 183 -9.54 -4.43 15.90
N TYR A 184 -9.27 -3.25 15.35
CA TYR A 184 -8.15 -2.43 15.80
C TYR A 184 -8.51 -0.95 15.96
N GLU A 185 -7.78 -0.29 16.84
CA GLU A 185 -7.83 1.17 17.05
C GLU A 185 -6.66 1.83 16.32
N ILE A 186 -6.92 2.97 15.67
CA ILE A 186 -5.89 3.82 15.11
C ILE A 186 -5.53 4.87 16.16
N LEU A 187 -4.26 4.87 16.58
CA LEU A 187 -3.74 5.88 17.51
C LEU A 187 -3.10 7.00 16.73
N ASP A 188 -3.50 8.24 16.99
CA ASP A 188 -2.93 9.42 16.33
C ASP A 188 -1.51 9.69 16.86
N THR A 189 -0.52 9.13 16.16
CA THR A 189 0.90 9.13 16.56
C THR A 189 1.83 9.70 15.50
N TRP A 190 1.33 10.00 14.29
CA TRP A 190 2.18 10.40 13.17
C TRP A 190 2.44 11.90 13.13
N PHE A 191 3.39 12.38 13.96
CA PHE A 191 3.83 13.77 14.04
C PHE A 191 5.27 13.90 13.54
N VAL A 192 5.42 14.19 12.25
CA VAL A 192 6.71 14.13 11.52
C VAL A 192 6.94 15.39 10.69
N ALA A 193 8.18 15.60 10.23
CA ALA A 193 8.53 16.73 9.37
C ALA A 193 8.21 16.49 7.89
N GLY A 194 8.34 15.25 7.39
CA GLY A 194 8.07 14.85 6.00
C GLY A 194 7.08 13.70 5.91
N LEU A 195 6.45 13.50 4.74
CA LEU A 195 5.42 12.49 4.50
C LEU A 195 4.25 12.55 5.50
N LYS A 196 3.88 13.76 5.96
CA LYS A 196 2.85 13.94 6.98
C LYS A 196 1.52 13.32 6.56
N ALA A 197 1.13 13.52 5.31
CA ALA A 197 -0.14 13.04 4.78
C ALA A 197 -0.19 11.51 4.56
N SER A 198 0.92 10.79 4.76
CA SER A 198 0.87 9.32 4.75
C SER A 198 0.04 8.76 5.92
N GLY A 199 -0.15 9.56 7.00
CA GLY A 199 -0.92 9.15 8.16
C GLY A 199 -0.46 7.83 8.75
N SER A 200 0.87 7.62 8.82
CA SER A 200 1.49 6.35 9.24
C SER A 200 1.32 6.13 10.75
N ASN A 201 0.07 6.17 11.18
CA ASN A 201 -0.34 6.04 12.56
C ASN A 201 -0.11 4.63 13.11
N ASN A 202 -0.15 4.52 14.44
CA ASN A 202 -0.07 3.22 15.11
C ASN A 202 -1.41 2.48 15.05
N VAL A 203 -1.33 1.16 15.02
CA VAL A 203 -2.46 0.22 15.12
C VAL A 203 -2.40 -0.49 16.47
N LEU A 204 -3.44 -0.33 17.29
CA LEU A 204 -3.56 -0.96 18.59
C LEU A 204 -4.55 -2.13 18.53
N LEU A 205 -4.08 -3.32 18.90
CA LEU A 205 -4.91 -4.51 19.11
C LEU A 205 -4.98 -4.83 20.61
N LYS A 206 -6.21 -5.03 21.13
CA LYS A 206 -6.48 -5.30 22.54
C LYS A 206 -6.91 -6.75 22.78
N GLU A 207 -6.11 -7.72 22.42
CA GLU A 207 -6.47 -9.15 22.55
C GLU A 207 -7.48 -9.61 21.47
N VAL A 208 -7.10 -9.42 20.20
CA VAL A 208 -7.91 -9.72 19.03
C VAL A 208 -7.70 -11.15 18.57
N PHE A 209 -8.77 -11.91 18.35
CA PHE A 209 -8.71 -13.23 17.75
C PHE A 209 -8.48 -13.16 16.25
N VAL A 210 -7.45 -13.84 15.76
CA VAL A 210 -7.15 -14.00 14.33
C VAL A 210 -7.21 -15.49 13.98
N PRO A 211 -8.17 -15.91 13.13
CA PRO A 211 -8.32 -17.30 12.74
C PRO A 211 -7.14 -17.78 11.88
N GLN A 212 -6.86 -19.08 11.91
CA GLN A 212 -5.71 -19.71 11.26
C GLN A 212 -5.59 -19.36 9.77
N HIS A 213 -6.68 -19.23 9.03
CA HIS A 213 -6.66 -18.90 7.60
C HIS A 213 -6.23 -17.46 7.30
N ARG A 214 -6.21 -16.56 8.28
CA ARG A 214 -5.74 -15.16 8.15
C ARG A 214 -4.28 -14.99 8.57
N ILE A 215 -3.52 -16.07 8.56
CA ILE A 215 -2.10 -16.05 8.95
C ILE A 215 -1.27 -16.53 7.77
N MET A 216 -0.15 -15.82 7.54
CA MET A 216 0.86 -16.20 6.57
C MET A 216 2.21 -16.26 7.24
N ARG A 217 2.83 -17.42 7.25
CA ARG A 217 4.14 -17.65 7.85
C ARG A 217 5.24 -17.19 6.90
N LEU A 218 6.19 -16.38 7.37
CA LEU A 218 7.25 -15.86 6.51
C LEU A 218 8.20 -16.95 5.99
N LEU A 219 8.34 -18.06 6.72
CA LEU A 219 9.10 -19.21 6.22
C LEU A 219 8.43 -19.88 5.00
N GLU A 220 7.10 -19.92 4.96
CA GLU A 220 6.36 -20.43 3.78
C GLU A 220 6.61 -19.56 2.54
N ILE A 221 6.71 -18.24 2.74
CA ILE A 221 7.07 -17.30 1.66
C ILE A 221 8.49 -17.56 1.16
N ARG A 222 9.44 -17.71 2.09
CA ARG A 222 10.85 -17.95 1.76
C ARG A 222 11.03 -19.27 1.02
N ASP A 223 10.34 -20.31 1.44
CA ASP A 223 10.48 -21.67 0.93
C ASP A 223 9.59 -21.95 -0.30
N ASP A 224 9.01 -20.92 -0.87
CA ASP A 224 8.10 -20.95 -2.05
C ASP A 224 6.83 -21.81 -1.85
N LYS A 225 6.40 -21.91 -0.59
CA LYS A 225 5.20 -22.65 -0.15
C LYS A 225 4.02 -21.73 0.19
N ARG A 226 3.96 -20.57 -0.46
CA ARG A 226 2.91 -19.58 -0.22
C ARG A 226 1.53 -20.16 -0.54
N PRO A 227 0.59 -20.15 0.42
CA PRO A 227 -0.73 -20.74 0.21
C PRO A 227 -1.50 -20.13 -0.97
N GLY A 228 -1.34 -18.82 -1.20
CA GLY A 228 -2.04 -18.11 -2.26
C GLY A 228 -1.56 -18.42 -3.68
N VAL A 229 -0.32 -18.90 -3.85
CA VAL A 229 0.22 -19.25 -5.19
C VAL A 229 -0.55 -20.39 -5.85
N ALA A 230 -1.04 -21.34 -5.06
CA ALA A 230 -1.85 -22.45 -5.57
C ALA A 230 -3.18 -21.98 -6.21
N THR A 231 -3.72 -20.85 -5.75
CA THR A 231 -5.00 -20.31 -6.21
C THR A 231 -4.85 -19.12 -7.16
N ASN A 232 -3.65 -18.53 -7.20
CA ASN A 232 -3.30 -17.41 -8.08
C ASN A 232 -2.11 -17.82 -8.96
N PRO A 233 -2.36 -18.50 -10.12
CA PRO A 233 -1.30 -19.15 -10.91
C PRO A 233 -0.43 -18.18 -11.70
N ASN A 234 -0.74 -16.89 -11.77
CA ASN A 234 0.08 -15.91 -12.44
C ASN A 234 1.46 -15.80 -11.77
N ARG A 235 2.52 -15.73 -12.58
CA ARG A 235 3.90 -15.57 -12.11
C ARG A 235 4.11 -14.36 -11.21
N LEU A 236 3.26 -13.36 -11.32
CA LEU A 236 3.25 -12.19 -10.44
C LEU A 236 3.28 -12.60 -8.95
N TYR A 237 2.51 -13.62 -8.57
CA TYR A 237 2.41 -14.06 -7.16
C TYR A 237 3.50 -15.06 -6.75
N SER A 238 4.33 -15.50 -7.69
CA SER A 238 5.52 -16.32 -7.42
C SER A 238 6.80 -15.50 -7.21
N LEU A 239 6.74 -14.17 -7.36
CA LEU A 239 7.91 -13.32 -7.14
C LEU A 239 8.34 -13.31 -5.67
N PRO A 240 9.66 -13.25 -5.36
CA PRO A 240 10.13 -13.19 -3.99
C PRO A 240 9.65 -11.90 -3.28
N LEU A 241 9.04 -12.04 -2.10
CA LEU A 241 8.40 -10.93 -1.37
C LEU A 241 9.31 -9.69 -1.27
N PHE A 242 10.49 -9.84 -0.71
CA PHE A 242 11.37 -8.70 -0.44
C PHE A 242 11.98 -8.09 -1.71
N THR A 243 12.16 -8.87 -2.78
CA THR A 243 12.65 -8.35 -4.06
C THR A 243 11.55 -7.61 -4.81
N ALA A 244 10.33 -8.14 -4.80
CA ALA A 244 9.20 -7.55 -5.50
C ALA A 244 8.75 -6.22 -4.91
N THR A 245 8.85 -6.06 -3.58
CA THR A 245 8.38 -4.85 -2.88
C THR A 245 9.38 -3.68 -2.88
N VAL A 246 10.68 -3.92 -3.14
CA VAL A 246 11.70 -2.86 -3.15
C VAL A 246 11.43 -1.74 -4.17
N PRO A 247 11.10 -2.02 -5.44
CA PRO A 247 10.81 -0.96 -6.41
C PRO A 247 9.66 -0.05 -5.99
N GLU A 248 8.61 -0.60 -5.38
CA GLU A 248 7.46 0.17 -4.92
C GLU A 248 7.77 1.07 -3.71
N ILE A 249 8.71 0.68 -2.86
CA ILE A 249 9.18 1.51 -1.75
C ILE A 249 10.10 2.63 -2.25
N VAL A 250 10.94 2.34 -3.24
CA VAL A 250 11.95 3.29 -3.75
C VAL A 250 11.33 4.30 -4.71
N ALA A 251 10.42 3.89 -5.59
CA ALA A 251 9.84 4.75 -6.62
C ALA A 251 9.25 6.07 -6.07
N PRO A 252 8.39 6.09 -5.03
CA PRO A 252 7.82 7.33 -4.53
C PRO A 252 8.87 8.27 -3.94
N ILE A 253 9.98 7.76 -3.42
CA ILE A 253 11.07 8.58 -2.84
C ILE A 253 11.86 9.27 -3.94
N VAL A 254 12.24 8.52 -4.98
CA VAL A 254 13.01 9.05 -6.12
C VAL A 254 12.19 10.10 -6.86
N GLU A 255 10.92 9.83 -7.13
CA GLU A 255 10.08 10.76 -7.87
C GLU A 255 9.68 11.99 -7.05
N ALA A 256 9.51 11.87 -5.73
CA ALA A 256 9.35 13.04 -4.88
C ALA A 256 10.57 13.97 -4.94
N ALA A 257 11.78 13.41 -5.01
CA ALA A 257 13.00 14.18 -5.19
C ALA A 257 13.06 14.87 -6.56
N LEU A 258 12.66 14.18 -7.63
CA LEU A 258 12.58 14.75 -8.98
C LEU A 258 11.50 15.85 -9.06
N GLY A 259 10.32 15.61 -8.51
CA GLY A 259 9.25 16.62 -8.44
C GLY A 259 9.68 17.88 -7.68
N ALA A 260 10.38 17.74 -6.56
CA ALA A 260 10.96 18.86 -5.83
C ALA A 260 12.01 19.61 -6.65
N TYR A 261 12.86 18.91 -7.39
CA TYR A 261 13.84 19.52 -8.31
C TYR A 261 13.16 20.29 -9.43
N GLU A 262 12.15 19.72 -10.07
CA GLU A 262 11.39 20.41 -11.14
C GLU A 262 10.70 21.66 -10.63
N THR A 263 10.08 21.59 -9.46
CA THR A 263 9.46 22.75 -8.79
C THR A 263 10.48 23.84 -8.49
N TRP A 264 11.64 23.47 -7.94
CA TRP A 264 12.72 24.40 -7.69
C TRP A 264 13.26 25.02 -8.97
N ARG A 265 13.46 24.23 -10.03
CA ARG A 265 13.94 24.67 -11.34
C ARG A 265 12.99 25.71 -11.94
N GLU A 266 11.68 25.45 -11.92
CA GLU A 266 10.68 26.38 -12.44
C GLU A 266 10.65 27.69 -11.62
N ALA A 267 10.60 27.59 -10.29
CA ALA A 267 10.62 28.74 -9.41
C ALA A 267 11.92 29.56 -9.54
N SER A 268 13.02 28.94 -9.99
CA SER A 268 14.31 29.62 -10.16
C SER A 268 14.44 30.37 -11.48
N ARG A 269 13.57 30.12 -12.47
CA ARG A 269 13.60 30.79 -13.77
C ARG A 269 13.45 32.32 -13.69
N SER A 270 12.68 32.80 -12.72
CA SER A 270 12.46 34.22 -12.47
C SER A 270 13.31 34.85 -11.37
N LYS A 271 14.17 34.03 -10.72
CA LYS A 271 15.00 34.47 -9.60
C LYS A 271 16.35 35.02 -10.08
N PHE A 272 16.84 36.05 -9.36
CA PHE A 272 18.14 36.66 -9.56
C PHE A 272 19.00 36.44 -8.31
N THR A 273 20.30 36.29 -8.49
CA THR A 273 21.24 36.27 -7.39
C THR A 273 21.27 37.61 -6.64
N ALA A 274 21.39 37.58 -5.33
CA ALA A 274 21.37 38.76 -4.50
C ALA A 274 22.55 39.73 -4.78
N PHE A 275 23.71 39.18 -5.16
CA PHE A 275 24.95 39.92 -5.35
C PHE A 275 25.20 40.32 -6.79
N THR A 276 25.08 39.38 -7.73
CA THR A 276 25.42 39.67 -9.15
C THR A 276 24.24 40.10 -9.97
N ARG A 277 23.02 39.93 -9.46
CA ARG A 277 21.76 40.11 -10.20
C ARG A 277 21.67 39.30 -11.48
N GLU A 278 22.45 38.24 -11.59
CA GLU A 278 22.34 37.24 -12.69
C GLU A 278 21.16 36.33 -12.47
N GLN A 279 20.52 35.95 -13.55
CA GLN A 279 19.36 35.07 -13.53
C GLN A 279 19.81 33.65 -13.07
N VAL A 280 19.20 33.11 -12.03
CA VAL A 280 19.58 31.80 -11.46
C VAL A 280 19.47 30.68 -12.48
N ALA A 281 18.50 30.76 -13.40
CA ALA A 281 18.33 29.79 -14.48
C ALA A 281 19.57 29.62 -15.39
N MET A 282 20.39 30.69 -15.55
CA MET A 282 21.61 30.61 -16.38
C MET A 282 22.69 29.67 -15.80
N PHE A 283 22.61 29.33 -14.52
CA PHE A 283 23.53 28.38 -13.91
C PHE A 283 23.13 26.91 -14.12
N ASN A 284 21.85 26.65 -14.44
CA ASN A 284 21.34 25.30 -14.62
C ASN A 284 21.65 24.70 -15.99
N ASP A 285 21.91 25.52 -17.01
CA ASP A 285 22.28 25.04 -18.37
C ASP A 285 23.74 24.55 -18.45
N ARG A 286 24.50 24.61 -17.32
CA ARG A 286 25.91 24.22 -17.24
C ARG A 286 26.13 22.96 -16.40
N LEU A 287 25.08 22.34 -15.85
CA LEU A 287 25.10 21.05 -15.15
C LEU A 287 24.41 19.96 -15.99
#